data_cc4ac3cc67a7d1178166c590310a827a
#
_entry.id   cc4ac3cc67a7d1178166c590310a827a
#
_cell.length_a   1.000
_cell.length_b   1.000
_cell.length_c   1.000
_cell.angle_alpha   90.00
_cell.angle_beta   90.00
_cell.angle_gamma   90.00
#
_symmetry.space_group_name_H-M   'P 1'
#
loop_
_entity.id
_entity.type
_entity.pdbx_description
1 polymer ?
#
loop_
_entity_poly.entity_id
_entity_poly.type
_entity_poly.pdbx_seq_one_letter_code
_entity_poly.pdbx_strand_id
1 'polypeptide(L)'
;MKKLTIILFFLLISFSQNTFASNCDINLEADGMMQYSVKNIEIDSSCSSVVINLKNTGTLDVSLAGHNIVISKKSDFDYLTSIVNPSYGIETGYLPEDSKVIYKTKFLGPNETLALNIDPKKFTKGEEYTFWCSF
;
A
#
# COMPACT_ATOMS: atom_id res chain seq x y z
N MET A 1 -2.24 62.33 -40.83
CA MET A 1 -2.85 61.04 -40.71
C MET A 1 -1.99 60.23 -39.74
N LYS A 2 -2.42 60.04 -38.47
CA LYS A 2 -1.67 59.29 -37.44
C LYS A 2 -2.15 57.85 -37.50
N LYS A 3 -1.23 56.92 -37.85
CA LYS A 3 -1.51 55.45 -37.81
C LYS A 3 -1.41 54.99 -36.37
N LEU A 4 -2.55 54.55 -35.83
CA LEU A 4 -2.63 53.94 -34.49
C LEU A 4 -2.30 52.45 -34.64
N THR A 5 -1.13 52.04 -34.18
CA THR A 5 -0.70 50.64 -34.16
C THR A 5 -1.20 50.03 -32.84
N ILE A 6 -2.22 49.15 -32.93
CA ILE A 6 -2.71 48.37 -31.80
C ILE A 6 -1.80 47.13 -31.65
N ILE A 7 -0.97 47.12 -30.61
CA ILE A 7 -0.19 45.95 -30.20
C ILE A 7 -1.08 45.08 -29.35
N LEU A 8 -1.56 43.98 -29.95
CA LEU A 8 -2.34 42.96 -29.24
C LEU A 8 -1.37 42.09 -28.40
N PHE A 9 -1.32 42.36 -27.11
CA PHE A 9 -0.50 41.61 -26.17
C PHE A 9 -1.25 40.29 -25.87
N PHE A 10 -0.85 39.19 -26.53
CA PHE A 10 -1.36 37.87 -26.23
C PHE A 10 -0.75 37.38 -24.91
N LEU A 11 -1.53 37.45 -23.83
CA LEU A 11 -1.16 36.93 -22.52
C LEU A 11 -1.31 35.36 -22.58
N LEU A 12 -0.20 34.67 -22.81
CA LEU A 12 -0.15 33.21 -22.69
C LEU A 12 -0.28 32.82 -21.22
N ILE A 13 -1.49 32.50 -20.79
CA ILE A 13 -1.74 31.90 -19.49
C ILE A 13 -1.32 30.43 -19.60
N SER A 14 -0.10 30.15 -19.16
CA SER A 14 0.37 28.76 -18.98
C SER A 14 -0.40 28.14 -17.81
N PHE A 15 -1.41 27.35 -18.09
CA PHE A 15 -2.03 26.46 -17.11
C PHE A 15 -1.00 25.38 -16.77
N SER A 16 -0.33 25.50 -15.64
CA SER A 16 0.41 24.40 -15.04
C SER A 16 -0.61 23.36 -14.59
N GLN A 17 -0.81 22.34 -15.42
CA GLN A 17 -1.54 21.14 -15.00
C GLN A 17 -0.64 20.41 -14.01
N ASN A 18 -0.96 20.49 -12.72
CA ASN A 18 -0.43 19.57 -11.73
C ASN A 18 -0.98 18.18 -12.05
N THR A 19 -0.29 17.44 -12.89
CA THR A 19 -0.52 16.01 -13.06
C THR A 19 -0.04 15.33 -11.79
N PHE A 20 -0.95 15.09 -10.86
CA PHE A 20 -0.69 14.10 -9.81
C PHE A 20 -0.51 12.76 -10.53
N ALA A 21 0.71 12.23 -10.51
CA ALA A 21 0.94 10.87 -10.96
C ALA A 21 0.16 9.96 -10.01
N SER A 22 -0.88 9.27 -10.53
CA SER A 22 -1.59 8.27 -9.73
C SER A 22 -0.62 7.14 -9.42
N ASN A 23 -0.38 6.87 -8.15
CA ASN A 23 0.57 5.88 -7.71
C ASN A 23 -0.12 4.51 -7.63
N CYS A 24 -0.19 3.82 -8.79
CA CYS A 24 -0.76 2.47 -8.88
C CYS A 24 0.28 1.37 -8.60
N ASP A 25 1.54 1.75 -8.35
CA ASP A 25 2.65 0.84 -8.02
C ASP A 25 3.37 1.38 -6.79
N ILE A 26 3.33 0.62 -5.69
CA ILE A 26 3.79 1.04 -4.37
C ILE A 26 4.92 0.12 -3.94
N ASN A 27 6.09 0.68 -3.67
CA ASN A 27 7.20 -0.05 -3.07
C ASN A 27 7.15 0.09 -1.55
N LEU A 28 7.09 -1.04 -0.87
CA LEU A 28 7.02 -1.13 0.58
C LEU A 28 8.17 -2.02 1.08
N GLU A 29 9.05 -1.46 1.89
CA GLU A 29 10.11 -2.23 2.55
C GLU A 29 9.73 -2.49 4.00
N ALA A 30 10.10 -3.68 4.49
CA ALA A 30 10.03 -4.04 5.91
C ALA A 30 11.44 -4.37 6.40
N ASP A 31 11.87 -3.74 7.48
CA ASP A 31 13.24 -3.80 7.96
C ASP A 31 13.45 -4.79 9.12
N GLY A 32 14.70 -4.97 9.54
CA GLY A 32 15.04 -5.87 10.66
C GLY A 32 14.52 -5.41 12.02
N MET A 33 13.90 -4.24 12.13
CA MET A 33 13.25 -3.73 13.34
C MET A 33 11.72 -3.92 13.31
N MET A 34 11.20 -4.73 12.42
CA MET A 34 9.77 -4.99 12.23
C MET A 34 8.98 -3.73 11.85
N GLN A 35 9.59 -2.83 11.07
CA GLN A 35 8.97 -1.58 10.64
C GLN A 35 8.83 -1.53 9.12
N TYR A 36 7.70 -0.98 8.67
CA TYR A 36 7.54 -0.63 7.26
C TYR A 36 8.17 0.73 6.95
N SER A 37 8.67 0.87 5.72
CA SER A 37 9.27 2.11 5.21
C SER A 37 8.30 3.29 5.13
N VAL A 38 6.97 3.02 5.11
CA VAL A 38 5.91 4.03 5.11
C VAL A 38 4.86 3.70 6.16
N LYS A 39 4.23 4.75 6.71
CA LYS A 39 3.15 4.62 7.70
C LYS A 39 1.77 4.69 7.06
N ASN A 40 1.67 5.32 5.89
CA ASN A 40 0.42 5.50 5.16
C ASN A 40 0.63 5.11 3.71
N ILE A 41 -0.36 4.42 3.16
CA ILE A 41 -0.44 4.06 1.74
C ILE A 41 -1.70 4.72 1.19
N GLU A 42 -1.54 5.51 0.14
CA GLU A 42 -2.66 6.11 -0.58
C GLU A 42 -2.99 5.23 -1.78
N ILE A 43 -4.24 4.76 -1.84
CA ILE A 43 -4.77 3.99 -2.96
C ILE A 43 -5.60 4.92 -3.82
N ASP A 44 -5.10 5.22 -5.02
CA ASP A 44 -5.82 6.06 -5.97
C ASP A 44 -6.97 5.28 -6.61
N SER A 45 -8.20 5.78 -6.45
CA SER A 45 -9.41 5.18 -7.01
C SER A 45 -9.46 5.22 -8.54
N SER A 46 -8.59 6.00 -9.20
CA SER A 46 -8.44 6.00 -10.66
C SER A 46 -7.65 4.80 -11.17
N CYS A 47 -6.90 4.10 -10.30
CA CYS A 47 -6.20 2.88 -10.66
C CYS A 47 -7.20 1.74 -10.86
N SER A 48 -7.07 1.00 -11.96
CA SER A 48 -7.84 -0.23 -12.17
C SER A 48 -7.37 -1.37 -11.26
N SER A 49 -6.10 -1.35 -10.90
CA SER A 49 -5.43 -2.22 -9.93
C SER A 49 -4.26 -1.47 -9.32
N VAL A 50 -3.96 -1.76 -8.06
CA VAL A 50 -2.75 -1.26 -7.37
C VAL A 50 -1.87 -2.44 -7.04
N VAL A 51 -0.57 -2.31 -7.25
CA VAL A 51 0.44 -3.32 -6.89
C VAL A 51 1.25 -2.81 -5.70
N ILE A 52 1.28 -3.58 -4.62
CA ILE A 52 2.20 -3.33 -3.50
C ILE A 52 3.35 -4.33 -3.62
N ASN A 53 4.55 -3.82 -3.89
CA ASN A 53 5.77 -4.61 -3.93
C ASN A 53 6.39 -4.61 -2.53
N LEU A 54 6.13 -5.66 -1.75
CA LEU A 54 6.75 -5.84 -0.44
C LEU A 54 8.15 -6.44 -0.61
N LYS A 55 9.14 -5.85 0.07
CA LYS A 55 10.48 -6.39 0.19
C LYS A 55 10.88 -6.48 1.65
N ASN A 56 11.36 -7.65 2.08
CA ASN A 56 12.01 -7.80 3.37
C ASN A 56 13.50 -7.42 3.24
N THR A 57 13.92 -6.34 3.89
CA THR A 57 15.32 -5.88 3.94
C THR A 57 16.05 -6.35 5.21
N GLY A 58 15.37 -7.09 6.09
CA GLY A 58 15.96 -7.73 7.26
C GLY A 58 16.90 -8.88 6.89
N THR A 59 17.66 -9.34 7.87
CA THR A 59 18.69 -10.38 7.70
C THR A 59 18.40 -11.67 8.46
N LEU A 60 17.36 -11.67 9.31
CA LEU A 60 17.01 -12.81 10.13
C LEU A 60 16.14 -13.81 9.34
N ASP A 61 16.28 -15.07 9.68
CA ASP A 61 15.45 -16.14 9.12
C ASP A 61 13.95 -15.85 9.30
N VAL A 62 13.13 -16.34 8.37
CA VAL A 62 11.67 -16.11 8.36
C VAL A 62 10.98 -16.60 9.64
N SER A 63 11.54 -17.62 10.29
CA SER A 63 11.02 -18.15 11.56
C SER A 63 11.32 -17.25 12.77
N LEU A 64 12.26 -16.33 12.64
CA LEU A 64 12.68 -15.40 13.69
C LEU A 64 12.14 -13.97 13.46
N ALA A 65 12.02 -13.54 12.21
CA ALA A 65 11.58 -12.21 11.85
C ALA A 65 11.04 -12.19 10.40
N GLY A 66 9.91 -12.84 10.18
CA GLY A 66 9.22 -12.80 8.89
C GLY A 66 8.41 -11.52 8.72
N HIS A 67 8.27 -11.04 7.49
CA HIS A 67 7.43 -9.89 7.17
C HIS A 67 6.34 -10.26 6.17
N ASN A 68 5.13 -9.81 6.43
CA ASN A 68 4.01 -9.96 5.50
C ASN A 68 3.17 -8.68 5.48
N ILE A 69 2.14 -8.65 4.64
CA ILE A 69 1.11 -7.63 4.68
C ILE A 69 -0.23 -8.32 4.96
N VAL A 70 -0.94 -7.81 5.96
CA VAL A 70 -2.37 -8.05 6.17
C VAL A 70 -3.08 -6.72 6.00
N ILE A 71 -4.18 -6.69 5.26
CA ILE A 71 -5.04 -5.52 5.10
C ILE A 71 -6.43 -5.85 5.62
N SER A 72 -6.94 -5.01 6.49
CA SER A 72 -8.27 -5.14 7.10
C SER A 72 -8.91 -3.78 7.33
N LYS A 73 -10.20 -3.75 7.70
CA LYS A 73 -10.76 -2.55 8.32
C LYS A 73 -10.05 -2.31 9.65
N LYS A 74 -9.87 -1.04 9.99
CA LYS A 74 -9.27 -0.65 11.27
C LYS A 74 -10.11 -1.15 12.46
N SER A 75 -11.44 -1.17 12.32
CA SER A 75 -12.36 -1.70 13.32
C SER A 75 -12.20 -3.20 13.61
N ASP A 76 -11.62 -3.96 12.68
CA ASP A 76 -11.41 -5.41 12.81
C ASP A 76 -10.00 -5.77 13.32
N PHE A 77 -9.12 -4.78 13.46
CA PHE A 77 -7.70 -4.99 13.78
C PHE A 77 -7.50 -5.76 15.10
N ASP A 78 -8.16 -5.32 16.20
CA ASP A 78 -8.00 -5.94 17.52
C ASP A 78 -8.49 -7.40 17.52
N TYR A 79 -9.59 -7.67 16.83
CA TYR A 79 -10.08 -9.03 16.67
C TYR A 79 -9.09 -9.88 15.89
N LEU A 80 -8.66 -9.41 14.72
CA LEU A 80 -7.74 -10.18 13.86
C LEU A 80 -6.40 -10.45 14.52
N THR A 81 -5.85 -9.49 15.25
CA THR A 81 -4.60 -9.70 16.01
C THR A 81 -4.78 -10.73 17.13
N SER A 82 -5.97 -10.82 17.74
CA SER A 82 -6.26 -11.79 18.80
C SER A 82 -6.31 -13.25 18.32
N ILE A 83 -6.54 -13.48 17.02
CA ILE A 83 -6.63 -14.83 16.43
C ILE A 83 -5.35 -15.23 15.67
N VAL A 84 -4.31 -14.38 15.67
CA VAL A 84 -3.00 -14.75 15.13
C VAL A 84 -2.46 -15.95 15.91
N ASN A 85 -2.07 -17.01 15.20
CA ASN A 85 -1.54 -18.22 15.82
C ASN A 85 -0.50 -18.87 14.90
N PRO A 86 0.74 -19.09 15.38
CA PRO A 86 1.79 -19.75 14.61
C PRO A 86 1.44 -21.13 14.08
N SER A 87 0.46 -21.82 14.70
CA SER A 87 0.01 -23.14 14.23
C SER A 87 -0.60 -23.14 12.83
N TYR A 88 -1.06 -21.99 12.34
CA TYR A 88 -1.53 -21.83 10.94
C TYR A 88 -0.39 -21.80 9.92
N GLY A 89 0.86 -21.60 10.37
CA GLY A 89 2.06 -21.68 9.53
C GLY A 89 2.42 -20.38 8.81
N ILE A 90 3.64 -20.38 8.27
CA ILE A 90 4.28 -19.23 7.60
C ILE A 90 3.51 -18.83 6.33
N GLU A 91 3.02 -19.81 5.58
CA GLU A 91 2.33 -19.59 4.30
C GLU A 91 1.00 -18.83 4.44
N THR A 92 0.37 -18.92 5.60
CA THR A 92 -0.91 -18.21 5.87
C THR A 92 -0.72 -16.88 6.58
N GLY A 93 0.54 -16.51 6.94
CA GLY A 93 0.81 -15.34 7.78
C GLY A 93 0.25 -15.50 9.19
N TYR A 94 0.25 -16.74 9.73
CA TYR A 94 -0.28 -17.07 11.07
C TYR A 94 -1.76 -16.74 11.28
N LEU A 95 -2.50 -16.46 10.20
CA LEU A 95 -3.93 -16.15 10.25
C LEU A 95 -4.76 -17.24 9.57
N PRO A 96 -5.89 -17.64 10.16
CA PRO A 96 -6.86 -18.49 9.48
C PRO A 96 -7.53 -17.75 8.32
N GLU A 97 -8.34 -18.46 7.53
CA GLU A 97 -9.26 -17.80 6.61
C GLU A 97 -10.35 -17.10 7.41
N ASP A 98 -10.50 -15.80 7.19
CA ASP A 98 -11.48 -14.95 7.86
C ASP A 98 -11.99 -13.88 6.90
N SER A 99 -13.29 -13.63 6.87
CA SER A 99 -13.92 -12.66 5.97
C SER A 99 -13.55 -11.20 6.24
N LYS A 100 -12.96 -10.92 7.41
CA LYS A 100 -12.47 -9.59 7.82
C LYS A 100 -11.07 -9.30 7.27
N VAL A 101 -10.35 -10.32 6.81
CA VAL A 101 -9.08 -10.18 6.11
C VAL A 101 -9.36 -9.85 4.64
N ILE A 102 -9.07 -8.61 4.21
CA ILE A 102 -9.29 -8.19 2.83
C ILE A 102 -8.18 -8.75 1.94
N TYR A 103 -6.93 -8.66 2.43
CA TYR A 103 -5.73 -9.23 1.81
C TYR A 103 -4.77 -9.72 2.87
N LYS A 104 -4.08 -10.81 2.58
CA LYS A 104 -2.93 -11.28 3.36
C LYS A 104 -1.89 -11.91 2.44
N THR A 105 -0.63 -11.86 2.85
CA THR A 105 0.47 -12.55 2.18
C THR A 105 1.12 -13.56 3.13
N LYS A 106 1.89 -14.48 2.59
CA LYS A 106 2.82 -15.29 3.37
C LYS A 106 3.89 -14.41 4.02
N PHE A 107 4.62 -14.94 4.98
CA PHE A 107 5.82 -14.27 5.46
C PHE A 107 6.95 -14.37 4.45
N LEU A 108 7.68 -13.27 4.30
CA LEU A 108 8.90 -13.18 3.52
C LEU A 108 10.11 -13.35 4.43
N GLY A 109 11.05 -14.18 4.02
CA GLY A 109 12.38 -14.27 4.60
C GLY A 109 13.31 -13.16 4.13
N PRO A 110 14.59 -13.18 4.55
CA PRO A 110 15.56 -12.13 4.25
C PRO A 110 15.76 -11.94 2.75
N ASN A 111 15.68 -10.70 2.29
CA ASN A 111 15.81 -10.27 0.89
C ASN A 111 14.73 -10.80 -0.08
N GLU A 112 13.70 -11.49 0.41
CA GLU A 112 12.57 -11.88 -0.43
C GLU A 112 11.69 -10.70 -0.79
N THR A 113 11.02 -10.82 -1.94
CA THR A 113 10.05 -9.85 -2.46
C THR A 113 8.76 -10.55 -2.87
N LEU A 114 7.65 -9.82 -2.78
CA LEU A 114 6.34 -10.29 -3.21
C LEU A 114 5.51 -9.12 -3.73
N ALA A 115 4.83 -9.30 -4.87
CA ALA A 115 3.87 -8.35 -5.38
C ALA A 115 2.45 -8.75 -4.94
N LEU A 116 1.77 -7.85 -4.21
CA LEU A 116 0.38 -7.99 -3.83
C LEU A 116 -0.49 -7.13 -4.74
N ASN A 117 -1.36 -7.77 -5.52
CA ASN A 117 -2.32 -7.07 -6.36
C ASN A 117 -3.58 -6.71 -5.57
N ILE A 118 -3.94 -5.45 -5.59
CA ILE A 118 -5.07 -4.88 -4.87
C ILE A 118 -6.10 -4.35 -5.86
N ASP A 119 -7.35 -4.75 -5.68
CA ASP A 119 -8.50 -4.14 -6.36
C ASP A 119 -9.00 -2.96 -5.50
N PRO A 120 -8.86 -1.69 -5.97
CA PRO A 120 -9.35 -0.53 -5.23
C PRO A 120 -10.85 -0.57 -4.90
N LYS A 121 -11.65 -1.32 -5.66
CA LYS A 121 -13.09 -1.47 -5.45
C LYS A 121 -13.45 -2.22 -4.17
N LYS A 122 -12.50 -2.94 -3.58
CA LYS A 122 -12.69 -3.59 -2.26
C LYS A 122 -12.68 -2.61 -1.09
N PHE A 123 -12.30 -1.35 -1.34
CA PHE A 123 -12.24 -0.31 -0.32
C PHE A 123 -13.42 0.65 -0.47
N THR A 124 -14.16 0.83 0.61
CA THR A 124 -15.32 1.73 0.64
C THR A 124 -14.89 3.12 1.07
N LYS A 125 -15.29 4.14 0.33
CA LYS A 125 -15.00 5.53 0.67
C LYS A 125 -15.60 5.88 2.04
N GLY A 126 -14.78 6.49 2.92
CA GLY A 126 -15.18 6.87 4.27
C GLY A 126 -14.93 5.79 5.33
N GLU A 127 -14.58 4.57 4.94
CA GLU A 127 -14.11 3.53 5.85
C GLU A 127 -12.60 3.69 6.14
N GLU A 128 -12.19 3.38 7.35
CA GLU A 128 -10.78 3.34 7.72
C GLU A 128 -10.22 1.93 7.57
N TYR A 129 -9.06 1.84 6.93
CA TYR A 129 -8.33 0.59 6.74
C TYR A 129 -6.95 0.67 7.37
N THR A 130 -6.40 -0.47 7.69
CA THR A 130 -5.02 -0.59 8.19
C THR A 130 -4.30 -1.69 7.44
N PHE A 131 -2.98 -1.54 7.27
CA PHE A 131 -2.08 -2.61 6.89
C PHE A 131 -1.11 -2.88 8.03
N TRP A 132 -0.79 -4.16 8.24
CA TRP A 132 -0.01 -4.59 9.39
C TRP A 132 0.70 -5.92 9.11
N CYS A 133 1.69 -6.25 9.94
CA CYS A 133 2.41 -7.51 9.93
C CYS A 133 1.85 -8.42 11.04
N SER A 134 1.57 -9.67 10.73
CA SER A 134 1.03 -10.64 11.68
C SER A 134 2.08 -11.52 12.36
N PHE A 135 3.38 -11.21 12.17
CA PHE A 135 4.48 -11.90 12.83
C PHE A 135 4.50 -11.63 14.34
#